data_af82bf39120ff55f86553b80418747dd
#
_entry.id   af82bf39120ff55f86553b80418747dd
#
_cell.length_a   1.000
_cell.length_b   1.000
_cell.length_c   1.000
_cell.angle_alpha   90.00
_cell.angle_beta   90.00
_cell.angle_gamma   90.00
#
_symmetry.space_group_name_H-M   'P 1'
#
loop_
_entity.id
_entity.type
_entity.pdbx_description
1 polymer ?
#
loop_
_entity_poly.entity_id
_entity_poly.type
_entity_poly.pdbx_seq_one_letter_code
_entity_poly.pdbx_strand_id
1 'polypeptide(L)'
;MTESEARSIITDYYLAESHSADDKFLFVEAQHFLIDAFHDPVDMHNLAWFYAEERNFGLYRKYLEMAAECGFLPAFESLGYFWYYGESGTVDYGKAFYCFGRGAESRDDYLRIGCEYKIADMYRYGYFVEKDEARYKEMIERLHDEISHPENLVTIMSSEFLPDPGLCYRLAEIRADEGRIPEAMKLLRKARTQFAQYLHDNPSWWGNIDEMESVVMMMHDLSLNWDGDIDLYDLFWLSVNKNTMSFRYNGVRFTVECLEEGRNIVIRFNNKWYRDLHSFFEKAKIGGRPITAIYEELTDYEVA
;
A
#
# COMPACT_ATOMS: atom_id res chain seq x y z
N MET A 1 23.33 26.68 -9.77
CA MET A 1 22.78 25.44 -10.36
C MET A 1 22.03 25.82 -11.63
N THR A 2 22.16 25.08 -12.71
CA THR A 2 21.35 25.17 -13.91
C THR A 2 20.23 24.14 -13.88
N GLU A 3 19.23 24.27 -14.73
CA GLU A 3 18.15 23.28 -14.84
C GLU A 3 18.70 21.88 -15.17
N SER A 4 19.64 21.79 -16.11
CA SER A 4 20.24 20.51 -16.50
C SER A 4 21.02 19.85 -15.35
N GLU A 5 21.74 20.65 -14.56
CA GLU A 5 22.44 20.14 -13.36
C GLU A 5 21.45 19.66 -12.31
N ALA A 6 20.37 20.40 -12.04
CA ALA A 6 19.37 20.01 -11.08
C ALA A 6 18.67 18.69 -11.47
N ARG A 7 18.25 18.57 -12.75
CA ARG A 7 17.61 17.35 -13.24
C ARG A 7 18.56 16.14 -13.25
N SER A 8 19.87 16.35 -13.50
CA SER A 8 20.87 15.28 -13.39
C SER A 8 21.00 14.79 -11.94
N ILE A 9 21.10 15.70 -10.97
CA ILE A 9 21.18 15.36 -9.54
C ILE A 9 19.96 14.53 -9.11
N ILE A 10 18.76 14.92 -9.53
CA ILE A 10 17.52 14.22 -9.22
C ILE A 10 17.52 12.81 -9.85
N THR A 11 17.93 12.71 -11.11
CA THR A 11 18.02 11.41 -11.80
C THR A 11 19.03 10.49 -11.13
N ASP A 12 20.20 11.00 -10.80
CA ASP A 12 21.25 10.23 -10.12
C ASP A 12 20.80 9.75 -8.72
N TYR A 13 20.02 10.59 -8.02
CA TYR A 13 19.41 10.22 -6.75
C TYR A 13 18.47 9.03 -6.91
N TYR A 14 17.54 9.03 -7.87
CA TYR A 14 16.61 7.93 -8.07
C TYR A 14 17.26 6.64 -8.60
N LEU A 15 18.42 6.72 -9.24
CA LEU A 15 19.15 5.56 -9.75
C LEU A 15 20.08 4.92 -8.72
N ALA A 16 20.35 5.58 -7.60
CA ALA A 16 21.26 5.08 -6.59
C ALA A 16 20.56 4.04 -5.68
N GLU A 17 21.28 2.96 -5.34
CA GLU A 17 20.77 1.93 -4.41
C GLU A 17 20.73 2.40 -2.95
N SER A 18 21.46 3.45 -2.60
CA SER A 18 21.52 4.02 -1.25
C SER A 18 21.94 5.50 -1.30
N HIS A 19 21.54 6.27 -0.31
CA HIS A 19 21.78 7.71 -0.26
C HIS A 19 22.53 8.12 1.00
N SER A 20 23.63 8.86 0.82
CA SER A 20 24.31 9.56 1.90
C SER A 20 23.52 10.81 2.32
N ALA A 21 23.92 11.43 3.44
CA ALA A 21 23.35 12.71 3.86
C ALA A 21 23.61 13.83 2.83
N ASP A 22 24.76 13.77 2.15
CA ASP A 22 25.10 14.76 1.10
C ASP A 22 24.25 14.56 -0.15
N ASP A 23 23.95 13.31 -0.54
CA ASP A 23 23.06 13.03 -1.68
C ASP A 23 21.63 13.55 -1.41
N LYS A 24 21.10 13.31 -0.21
CA LYS A 24 19.80 13.83 0.23
C LYS A 24 19.78 15.37 0.22
N PHE A 25 20.84 16.00 0.72
CA PHE A 25 20.95 17.44 0.71
C PHE A 25 20.97 18.00 -0.72
N LEU A 26 21.77 17.44 -1.61
CA LEU A 26 21.86 17.87 -3.01
C LEU A 26 20.53 17.66 -3.75
N PHE A 27 19.84 16.53 -3.48
CA PHE A 27 18.50 16.28 -4.04
C PHE A 27 17.50 17.37 -3.63
N VAL A 28 17.43 17.70 -2.35
CA VAL A 28 16.52 18.73 -1.83
C VAL A 28 16.85 20.10 -2.41
N GLU A 29 18.12 20.49 -2.51
CA GLU A 29 18.56 21.75 -3.13
C GLU A 29 18.20 21.80 -4.62
N ALA A 30 18.36 20.69 -5.35
CA ALA A 30 17.98 20.59 -6.75
C ALA A 30 16.45 20.73 -6.95
N GLN A 31 15.66 20.07 -6.12
CA GLN A 31 14.20 20.19 -6.13
C GLN A 31 13.75 21.63 -5.82
N HIS A 32 14.31 22.25 -4.78
CA HIS A 32 13.99 23.65 -4.45
C HIS A 32 14.34 24.58 -5.60
N PHE A 33 15.50 24.42 -6.23
CA PHE A 33 15.88 25.22 -7.39
C PHE A 33 14.85 25.12 -8.53
N LEU A 34 14.38 23.89 -8.86
CA LEU A 34 13.39 23.71 -9.92
C LEU A 34 12.03 24.29 -9.53
N ILE A 35 11.59 24.08 -8.29
CA ILE A 35 10.34 24.64 -7.78
C ILE A 35 10.36 26.17 -7.83
N ASP A 36 11.43 26.80 -7.36
CA ASP A 36 11.56 28.26 -7.34
C ASP A 36 11.64 28.86 -8.75
N ALA A 37 12.31 28.17 -9.68
CA ALA A 37 12.52 28.64 -11.04
C ALA A 37 11.32 28.40 -11.97
N PHE A 38 10.64 27.27 -11.84
CA PHE A 38 9.65 26.81 -12.82
C PHE A 38 8.25 26.61 -12.25
N HIS A 39 8.10 26.53 -10.92
CA HIS A 39 6.82 26.26 -10.23
C HIS A 39 6.13 24.99 -10.74
N ASP A 40 6.94 23.98 -11.13
CA ASP A 40 6.43 22.71 -11.65
C ASP A 40 5.80 21.88 -10.51
N PRO A 41 4.49 21.55 -10.60
CA PRO A 41 3.83 20.78 -9.56
C PRO A 41 4.33 19.35 -9.44
N VAL A 42 4.96 18.78 -10.47
CA VAL A 42 5.60 17.46 -10.42
C VAL A 42 6.81 17.50 -9.48
N ASP A 43 7.66 18.54 -9.58
CA ASP A 43 8.80 18.69 -8.68
C ASP A 43 8.35 18.91 -7.23
N MET A 44 7.26 19.67 -7.02
CA MET A 44 6.65 19.83 -5.68
C MET A 44 6.17 18.49 -5.11
N HIS A 45 5.48 17.70 -5.93
CA HIS A 45 4.96 16.38 -5.52
C HIS A 45 6.11 15.40 -5.22
N ASN A 46 7.16 15.38 -6.03
CA ASN A 46 8.35 14.55 -5.80
C ASN A 46 9.06 14.91 -4.49
N LEU A 47 9.21 16.22 -4.22
CA LEU A 47 9.80 16.68 -2.96
C LEU A 47 8.91 16.35 -1.76
N ALA A 48 7.59 16.35 -1.94
CA ALA A 48 6.68 15.89 -0.89
C ALA A 48 6.96 14.43 -0.53
N TRP A 49 7.05 13.53 -1.51
CA TRP A 49 7.33 12.11 -1.26
C TRP A 49 8.67 11.88 -0.55
N PHE A 50 9.72 12.63 -0.92
CA PHE A 50 10.97 12.61 -0.17
C PHE A 50 10.76 12.91 1.33
N TYR A 51 9.94 13.92 1.65
CA TYR A 51 9.65 14.26 3.05
C TYR A 51 8.75 13.21 3.76
N ALA A 52 7.91 12.48 3.02
CA ALA A 52 7.17 11.36 3.57
C ALA A 52 8.12 10.22 4.02
N GLU A 53 9.12 9.86 3.18
CA GLU A 53 10.15 8.88 3.52
C GLU A 53 10.99 9.31 4.73
N GLU A 54 11.30 10.61 4.83
CA GLU A 54 11.99 11.18 6.00
C GLU A 54 11.06 11.38 7.22
N ARG A 55 9.78 10.96 7.13
CA ARG A 55 8.73 11.11 8.17
C ARG A 55 8.50 12.57 8.59
N ASN A 56 8.79 13.51 7.72
CA ASN A 56 8.49 14.93 7.93
C ASN A 56 7.12 15.28 7.34
N PHE A 57 6.06 14.83 7.98
CA PHE A 57 4.69 14.99 7.51
C PHE A 57 4.23 16.46 7.40
N GLY A 58 4.90 17.38 8.10
CA GLY A 58 4.64 18.81 7.96
C GLY A 58 5.07 19.35 6.59
N LEU A 59 6.28 19.00 6.15
CA LEU A 59 6.78 19.37 4.83
C LEU A 59 6.12 18.55 3.72
N TYR A 60 5.87 17.27 3.93
CA TYR A 60 5.09 16.43 3.04
C TYR A 60 3.77 17.11 2.67
N ARG A 61 2.95 17.44 3.65
CA ARG A 61 1.68 18.15 3.43
C ARG A 61 1.86 19.48 2.71
N LYS A 62 2.84 20.29 3.15
CA LYS A 62 3.08 21.62 2.56
C LYS A 62 3.30 21.54 1.04
N TYR A 63 4.17 20.64 0.60
CA TYR A 63 4.49 20.53 -0.83
C TYR A 63 3.37 19.87 -1.63
N LEU A 64 2.57 18.96 -1.03
CA LEU A 64 1.35 18.48 -1.66
C LEU A 64 0.31 19.60 -1.84
N GLU A 65 0.10 20.43 -0.80
CA GLU A 65 -0.82 21.58 -0.90
C GLU A 65 -0.38 22.54 -2.01
N MET A 66 0.92 22.83 -2.11
CA MET A 66 1.47 23.67 -3.20
C MET A 66 1.21 23.06 -4.59
N ALA A 67 1.44 21.76 -4.77
CA ALA A 67 1.18 21.08 -6.04
C ALA A 67 -0.32 21.06 -6.37
N ALA A 68 -1.18 20.82 -5.36
CA ALA A 68 -2.63 20.83 -5.52
C ALA A 68 -3.18 22.23 -5.89
N GLU A 69 -2.60 23.30 -5.34
CA GLU A 69 -2.93 24.69 -5.73
C GLU A 69 -2.62 24.97 -7.21
N CYS A 70 -1.63 24.29 -7.79
CA CYS A 70 -1.36 24.31 -9.23
C CYS A 70 -2.33 23.41 -10.04
N GLY A 71 -3.27 22.73 -9.40
CA GLY A 71 -4.24 21.83 -10.05
C GLY A 71 -3.69 20.44 -10.36
N PHE A 72 -2.59 20.03 -9.75
CA PHE A 72 -1.98 18.72 -9.97
C PHE A 72 -2.77 17.62 -9.27
N LEU A 73 -3.52 16.85 -10.02
CA LEU A 73 -4.47 15.85 -9.49
C LEU A 73 -3.81 14.75 -8.64
N PRO A 74 -2.61 14.23 -8.95
CA PRO A 74 -1.94 13.26 -8.06
C PRO A 74 -1.67 13.79 -6.65
N ALA A 75 -1.46 15.12 -6.49
CA ALA A 75 -1.30 15.70 -5.16
C ALA A 75 -2.60 15.68 -4.35
N PHE A 76 -3.76 15.77 -5.02
CA PHE A 76 -5.05 15.61 -4.34
C PHE A 76 -5.27 14.17 -3.86
N GLU A 77 -4.89 13.16 -4.62
CA GLU A 77 -4.92 11.77 -4.16
C GLU A 77 -4.08 11.59 -2.89
N SER A 78 -2.82 12.03 -2.93
CA SER A 78 -1.89 11.94 -1.79
C SER A 78 -2.43 12.70 -0.55
N LEU A 79 -3.00 13.89 -0.73
CA LEU A 79 -3.69 14.63 0.33
C LEU A 79 -4.94 13.91 0.85
N GLY A 80 -5.66 13.23 -0.04
CA GLY A 80 -6.80 12.38 0.32
C GLY A 80 -6.39 11.30 1.30
N TYR A 81 -5.34 10.55 1.01
CA TYR A 81 -4.77 9.54 1.91
C TYR A 81 -4.24 10.16 3.20
N PHE A 82 -3.49 11.26 3.11
CA PHE A 82 -2.96 11.98 4.27
C PHE A 82 -4.05 12.31 5.30
N TRP A 83 -5.18 12.85 4.85
CA TRP A 83 -6.29 13.21 5.73
C TRP A 83 -7.14 12.02 6.15
N TYR A 84 -7.28 11.00 5.28
CA TYR A 84 -8.07 9.80 5.56
C TYR A 84 -7.45 8.95 6.67
N TYR A 85 -6.14 8.75 6.63
CA TYR A 85 -5.42 7.96 7.62
C TYR A 85 -4.86 8.78 8.78
N GLY A 86 -4.88 10.10 8.68
CA GLY A 86 -4.39 10.99 9.74
C GLY A 86 -2.89 10.88 9.96
N GLU A 87 -2.09 10.85 8.90
CA GLU A 87 -0.62 10.67 8.97
C GLU A 87 0.09 11.70 9.84
N SER A 88 -0.49 12.89 10.05
CA SER A 88 0.00 13.89 11.00
C SER A 88 -0.58 13.75 12.42
N GLY A 89 -1.27 12.65 12.70
CA GLY A 89 -1.96 12.42 13.97
C GLY A 89 -3.39 12.95 14.02
N THR A 90 -3.93 13.50 12.92
CA THR A 90 -5.32 14.02 12.87
C THR A 90 -6.01 13.56 11.59
N VAL A 91 -7.08 12.78 11.76
CA VAL A 91 -7.99 12.39 10.67
C VAL A 91 -8.94 13.53 10.35
N ASP A 92 -9.12 13.83 9.05
CA ASP A 92 -10.12 14.80 8.55
C ASP A 92 -10.82 14.23 7.32
N TYR A 93 -11.89 13.51 7.55
CA TYR A 93 -12.67 12.88 6.47
C TYR A 93 -13.31 13.89 5.51
N GLY A 94 -13.60 15.13 5.94
CA GLY A 94 -14.13 16.16 5.06
C GLY A 94 -13.11 16.60 4.01
N LYS A 95 -11.87 16.84 4.45
CA LYS A 95 -10.77 17.13 3.53
C LYS A 95 -10.43 15.93 2.65
N ALA A 96 -10.41 14.72 3.22
CA ALA A 96 -10.16 13.49 2.46
C ALA A 96 -11.18 13.34 1.32
N PHE A 97 -12.48 13.49 1.63
CA PHE A 97 -13.55 13.40 0.64
C PHE A 97 -13.42 14.43 -0.49
N TYR A 98 -13.12 15.69 -0.12
CA TYR A 98 -12.86 16.74 -1.10
C TYR A 98 -11.66 16.39 -2.00
N CYS A 99 -10.55 15.95 -1.41
CA CYS A 99 -9.33 15.62 -2.14
C CYS A 99 -9.53 14.42 -3.07
N PHE A 100 -10.13 13.33 -2.60
CA PHE A 100 -10.46 12.20 -3.47
C PHE A 100 -11.45 12.59 -4.58
N GLY A 101 -12.43 13.47 -4.28
CA GLY A 101 -13.34 14.00 -5.30
C GLY A 101 -12.62 14.73 -6.42
N ARG A 102 -11.59 15.53 -6.07
CA ARG A 102 -10.76 16.22 -7.07
C ARG A 102 -9.87 15.22 -7.85
N GLY A 103 -9.25 14.25 -7.18
CA GLY A 103 -8.46 13.21 -7.83
C GLY A 103 -9.30 12.37 -8.83
N ALA A 104 -10.55 12.11 -8.49
CA ALA A 104 -11.50 11.38 -9.34
C ALA A 104 -11.87 12.14 -10.65
N GLU A 105 -11.55 13.43 -10.78
CA GLU A 105 -11.71 14.19 -12.03
C GLU A 105 -10.61 13.84 -13.07
N SER A 106 -9.66 12.99 -12.72
CA SER A 106 -8.54 12.63 -13.59
C SER A 106 -9.01 11.87 -14.83
N ARG A 107 -8.26 12.10 -15.92
CA ARG A 107 -8.36 11.26 -17.14
C ARG A 107 -7.45 10.04 -17.07
N ASP A 108 -6.54 10.00 -16.11
CA ASP A 108 -5.75 8.82 -15.78
C ASP A 108 -6.64 7.87 -14.98
N ASP A 109 -6.89 6.69 -15.53
CA ASP A 109 -7.81 5.72 -14.92
C ASP A 109 -7.28 5.16 -13.61
N TYR A 110 -5.95 5.03 -13.45
CA TYR A 110 -5.35 4.58 -12.20
C TYR A 110 -5.68 5.55 -11.06
N LEU A 111 -5.41 6.83 -11.27
CA LEU A 111 -5.68 7.88 -10.29
C LEU A 111 -7.18 8.01 -9.99
N ARG A 112 -8.01 8.02 -11.04
CA ARG A 112 -9.47 8.12 -10.92
C ARG A 112 -10.04 6.96 -10.12
N ILE A 113 -9.72 5.72 -10.49
CA ILE A 113 -10.22 4.51 -9.84
C ILE A 113 -9.74 4.45 -8.39
N GLY A 114 -8.47 4.79 -8.12
CA GLY A 114 -7.91 4.86 -6.77
C GLY A 114 -8.67 5.82 -5.86
N CYS A 115 -9.04 7.00 -6.38
CA CYS A 115 -9.84 7.96 -5.64
C CYS A 115 -11.31 7.52 -5.47
N GLU A 116 -11.93 6.98 -6.51
CA GLU A 116 -13.34 6.57 -6.48
C GLU A 116 -13.59 5.41 -5.50
N TYR A 117 -12.70 4.43 -5.40
CA TYR A 117 -12.93 3.35 -4.44
C TYR A 117 -12.76 3.83 -2.99
N LYS A 118 -11.92 4.82 -2.73
CA LYS A 118 -11.86 5.46 -1.39
C LYS A 118 -13.11 6.26 -1.06
N ILE A 119 -13.71 6.92 -2.06
CA ILE A 119 -15.02 7.54 -1.90
C ILE A 119 -16.09 6.48 -1.60
N ALA A 120 -16.03 5.31 -2.25
CA ALA A 120 -16.92 4.20 -1.95
C ALA A 120 -16.79 3.73 -0.51
N ASP A 121 -15.54 3.56 0.00
CA ASP A 121 -15.30 3.24 1.41
C ASP A 121 -15.92 4.29 2.34
N MET A 122 -15.87 5.56 1.99
CA MET A 122 -16.46 6.63 2.80
C MET A 122 -17.99 6.52 2.88
N TYR A 123 -18.68 6.11 1.81
CA TYR A 123 -20.11 5.78 1.86
C TYR A 123 -20.39 4.54 2.68
N ARG A 124 -19.54 3.51 2.60
CA ARG A 124 -19.67 2.29 3.40
C ARG A 124 -19.64 2.56 4.90
N TYR A 125 -18.70 3.38 5.35
CA TYR A 125 -18.50 3.64 6.77
C TYR A 125 -19.23 4.88 7.30
N GLY A 126 -19.80 5.70 6.43
CA GLY A 126 -20.44 6.97 6.82
C GLY A 126 -19.40 8.02 7.21
N TYR A 127 -18.21 8.01 6.60
CA TYR A 127 -17.13 8.96 6.87
C TYR A 127 -17.40 10.27 6.13
N PHE A 128 -17.77 11.33 6.87
CA PHE A 128 -18.16 12.64 6.37
C PHE A 128 -19.48 12.66 5.59
N VAL A 129 -19.83 11.60 4.89
CA VAL A 129 -21.08 11.43 4.14
C VAL A 129 -22.03 10.51 4.91
N GLU A 130 -23.32 10.59 4.65
CA GLU A 130 -24.27 9.61 5.18
C GLU A 130 -23.93 8.21 4.67
N LYS A 131 -23.99 7.20 5.57
CA LYS A 131 -23.74 5.81 5.21
C LYS A 131 -24.73 5.34 4.15
N ASP A 132 -24.22 4.84 3.03
CA ASP A 132 -24.99 4.35 1.89
C ASP A 132 -24.36 3.07 1.32
N GLU A 133 -24.81 1.93 1.84
CA GLU A 133 -24.34 0.61 1.41
C GLU A 133 -24.71 0.28 -0.04
N ALA A 134 -25.84 0.78 -0.53
CA ALA A 134 -26.26 0.55 -1.91
C ALA A 134 -25.33 1.26 -2.89
N ARG A 135 -24.99 2.51 -2.59
CA ARG A 135 -24.05 3.29 -3.36
C ARG A 135 -22.64 2.72 -3.30
N TYR A 136 -22.18 2.29 -2.12
CA TYR A 136 -20.89 1.58 -1.97
C TYR A 136 -20.84 0.38 -2.92
N LYS A 137 -21.85 -0.50 -2.85
CA LYS A 137 -21.92 -1.70 -3.68
C LYS A 137 -21.90 -1.37 -5.17
N GLU A 138 -22.75 -0.44 -5.63
CA GLU A 138 -22.81 0.00 -7.03
C GLU A 138 -21.43 0.49 -7.51
N MET A 139 -20.75 1.33 -6.71
CA MET A 139 -19.43 1.86 -7.06
C MET A 139 -18.39 0.74 -7.16
N ILE A 140 -18.30 -0.16 -6.19
CA ILE A 140 -17.30 -1.26 -6.20
C ILE A 140 -17.54 -2.22 -7.37
N GLU A 141 -18.80 -2.59 -7.64
CA GLU A 141 -19.14 -3.46 -8.78
C GLU A 141 -18.77 -2.82 -10.11
N ARG A 142 -19.07 -1.54 -10.30
CA ARG A 142 -18.71 -0.79 -11.50
C ARG A 142 -17.20 -0.68 -11.67
N LEU A 143 -16.47 -0.28 -10.63
CA LEU A 143 -15.02 -0.14 -10.70
C LEU A 143 -14.32 -1.47 -10.96
N HIS A 144 -14.78 -2.55 -10.34
CA HIS A 144 -14.25 -3.88 -10.60
C HIS A 144 -14.53 -4.36 -12.03
N ASP A 145 -15.72 -4.05 -12.58
CA ASP A 145 -16.04 -4.36 -13.97
C ASP A 145 -15.13 -3.58 -14.94
N GLU A 146 -14.91 -2.29 -14.70
CA GLU A 146 -13.98 -1.47 -15.49
C GLU A 146 -12.57 -2.05 -15.56
N ILE A 147 -11.97 -2.42 -14.42
CA ILE A 147 -10.61 -2.99 -14.41
C ILE A 147 -10.54 -4.43 -14.95
N SER A 148 -11.67 -5.12 -14.99
CA SER A 148 -11.76 -6.46 -15.58
C SER A 148 -11.82 -6.42 -17.13
N HIS A 149 -12.03 -5.25 -17.70
CA HIS A 149 -12.09 -4.98 -19.13
C HIS A 149 -11.10 -3.87 -19.52
N PRO A 150 -9.78 -4.14 -19.41
CA PRO A 150 -8.74 -3.12 -19.58
C PRO A 150 -8.74 -2.46 -20.97
N GLU A 151 -9.36 -3.09 -21.96
CA GLU A 151 -9.57 -2.51 -23.30
C GLU A 151 -10.47 -1.26 -23.29
N ASN A 152 -11.22 -1.06 -22.21
CA ASN A 152 -12.09 0.10 -22.04
C ASN A 152 -11.40 1.26 -21.30
N LEU A 153 -10.21 1.05 -20.74
CA LEU A 153 -9.47 2.06 -20.03
C LEU A 153 -8.72 2.98 -21.01
N VAL A 154 -8.78 4.29 -20.77
CA VAL A 154 -8.19 5.31 -21.64
C VAL A 154 -6.68 5.41 -21.44
N THR A 155 -6.24 5.25 -20.20
CA THR A 155 -4.84 5.36 -19.83
C THR A 155 -4.47 4.25 -18.87
N ILE A 156 -3.67 3.30 -19.34
CA ILE A 156 -3.05 2.29 -18.49
C ILE A 156 -1.58 2.67 -18.38
N MET A 157 -1.17 3.30 -17.30
CA MET A 157 0.25 3.55 -17.05
C MET A 157 1.02 2.25 -16.81
N SER A 158 0.43 1.29 -16.15
CA SER A 158 0.73 -0.15 -16.25
C SER A 158 -0.42 -0.92 -15.58
N SER A 159 -0.78 -2.08 -16.10
CA SER A 159 -1.76 -2.98 -15.47
C SER A 159 -1.29 -3.50 -14.08
N GLU A 160 -0.02 -3.29 -13.74
CA GLU A 160 0.59 -3.69 -12.48
C GLU A 160 0.18 -2.83 -11.29
N PHE A 161 -0.26 -1.59 -11.52
CA PHE A 161 -0.57 -0.62 -10.47
C PHE A 161 -2.06 -0.28 -10.30
N LEU A 162 -2.94 -0.88 -11.05
CA LEU A 162 -4.38 -0.70 -10.81
C LEU A 162 -4.74 -1.22 -9.41
N PRO A 163 -5.65 -0.55 -8.66
CA PRO A 163 -6.07 -0.97 -7.33
C PRO A 163 -6.96 -2.22 -7.38
N ASP A 164 -6.57 -3.20 -8.21
CA ASP A 164 -7.31 -4.43 -8.44
C ASP A 164 -7.41 -5.33 -7.20
N PRO A 165 -6.33 -5.56 -6.40
CA PRO A 165 -6.45 -6.39 -5.21
C PRO A 165 -7.37 -5.77 -4.15
N GLY A 166 -7.33 -4.46 -3.96
CA GLY A 166 -8.22 -3.77 -3.04
C GLY A 166 -9.69 -3.82 -3.49
N LEU A 167 -9.96 -3.70 -4.79
CA LEU A 167 -11.31 -3.87 -5.35
C LEU A 167 -11.77 -5.33 -5.29
N CYS A 168 -10.89 -6.29 -5.57
CA CYS A 168 -11.20 -7.72 -5.43
C CYS A 168 -11.59 -8.05 -3.98
N TYR A 169 -10.88 -7.52 -2.99
CA TYR A 169 -11.20 -7.71 -1.58
C TYR A 169 -12.59 -7.16 -1.25
N ARG A 170 -12.90 -5.92 -1.61
CA ARG A 170 -14.18 -5.26 -1.34
C ARG A 170 -15.35 -5.96 -2.04
N LEU A 171 -15.14 -6.40 -3.28
CA LEU A 171 -16.14 -7.18 -3.98
C LEU A 171 -16.34 -8.57 -3.34
N ALA A 172 -15.27 -9.17 -2.81
CA ALA A 172 -15.37 -10.44 -2.08
C ALA A 172 -16.24 -10.30 -0.82
N GLU A 173 -16.09 -9.21 -0.07
CA GLU A 173 -16.95 -8.93 1.08
C GLU A 173 -18.43 -8.84 0.65
N ILE A 174 -18.72 -8.10 -0.42
CA ILE A 174 -20.10 -7.99 -0.97
C ILE A 174 -20.63 -9.39 -1.37
N ARG A 175 -19.84 -10.20 -2.04
CA ARG A 175 -20.23 -11.55 -2.45
C ARG A 175 -20.45 -12.50 -1.27
N ALA A 176 -19.65 -12.36 -0.23
CA ALA A 176 -19.81 -13.14 1.01
C ALA A 176 -21.11 -12.76 1.74
N ASP A 177 -21.41 -11.49 1.86
CA ASP A 177 -22.66 -11.00 2.46
C ASP A 177 -23.89 -11.45 1.65
N GLU A 178 -23.77 -11.65 0.34
CA GLU A 178 -24.80 -12.25 -0.52
C GLU A 178 -24.88 -13.78 -0.42
N GLY A 179 -24.02 -14.42 0.37
CA GLY A 179 -23.93 -15.90 0.48
C GLY A 179 -23.23 -16.56 -0.72
N ARG A 180 -22.59 -15.79 -1.60
CA ARG A 180 -21.86 -16.27 -2.81
C ARG A 180 -20.41 -16.62 -2.45
N ILE A 181 -20.24 -17.51 -1.48
CA ILE A 181 -18.92 -17.85 -0.88
C ILE A 181 -17.89 -18.32 -1.92
N PRO A 182 -18.22 -19.20 -2.91
CA PRO A 182 -17.23 -19.61 -3.91
C PRO A 182 -16.67 -18.45 -4.75
N GLU A 183 -17.50 -17.45 -5.05
CA GLU A 183 -17.07 -16.26 -5.79
C GLU A 183 -16.22 -15.36 -4.89
N ALA A 184 -16.62 -15.14 -3.65
CA ALA A 184 -15.82 -14.41 -2.68
C ALA A 184 -14.42 -15.01 -2.53
N MET A 185 -14.31 -16.33 -2.35
CA MET A 185 -13.03 -17.04 -2.25
C MET A 185 -12.16 -16.90 -3.50
N LYS A 186 -12.76 -16.91 -4.71
CA LYS A 186 -12.02 -16.69 -5.95
C LYS A 186 -11.40 -15.28 -6.00
N LEU A 187 -12.17 -14.27 -5.59
CA LEU A 187 -11.71 -12.88 -5.53
C LEU A 187 -10.60 -12.69 -4.47
N LEU A 188 -10.76 -13.29 -3.31
CA LEU A 188 -9.76 -13.23 -2.24
C LEU A 188 -8.42 -13.87 -2.65
N ARG A 189 -8.45 -15.03 -3.32
CA ARG A 189 -7.22 -15.65 -3.85
C ARG A 189 -6.52 -14.74 -4.86
N LYS A 190 -7.29 -14.08 -5.75
CA LYS A 190 -6.74 -13.10 -6.68
C LYS A 190 -6.11 -11.92 -5.92
N ALA A 191 -6.83 -11.32 -4.97
CA ALA A 191 -6.33 -10.22 -4.16
C ALA A 191 -5.05 -10.60 -3.40
N ARG A 192 -5.03 -11.77 -2.73
CA ARG A 192 -3.86 -12.27 -2.01
C ARG A 192 -2.63 -12.37 -2.92
N THR A 193 -2.78 -12.96 -4.11
CA THR A 193 -1.65 -13.12 -5.05
C THR A 193 -1.10 -11.78 -5.49
N GLN A 194 -1.95 -10.80 -5.77
CA GLN A 194 -1.52 -9.47 -6.21
C GLN A 194 -0.91 -8.66 -5.06
N PHE A 195 -1.47 -8.71 -3.84
CA PHE A 195 -0.85 -8.09 -2.68
C PHE A 195 0.51 -8.72 -2.35
N ALA A 196 0.64 -10.04 -2.48
CA ALA A 196 1.92 -10.70 -2.32
C ALA A 196 2.98 -10.16 -3.29
N GLN A 197 2.63 -9.95 -4.55
CA GLN A 197 3.52 -9.34 -5.54
C GLN A 197 3.88 -7.89 -5.17
N TYR A 198 2.90 -7.07 -4.76
CA TYR A 198 3.17 -5.69 -4.35
C TYR A 198 4.07 -5.59 -3.13
N LEU A 199 3.90 -6.48 -2.15
CA LEU A 199 4.74 -6.54 -0.97
C LEU A 199 6.14 -7.09 -1.26
N HIS A 200 6.28 -7.93 -2.29
CA HIS A 200 7.59 -8.34 -2.77
C HIS A 200 8.38 -7.15 -3.33
N ASP A 201 7.72 -6.31 -4.12
CA ASP A 201 8.36 -5.14 -4.75
C ASP A 201 8.55 -3.99 -3.74
N ASN A 202 7.61 -3.81 -2.81
CA ASN A 202 7.61 -2.74 -1.80
C ASN A 202 7.23 -3.27 -0.40
N PRO A 203 8.15 -3.96 0.29
CA PRO A 203 7.86 -4.65 1.55
C PRO A 203 7.52 -3.72 2.73
N SER A 204 7.81 -2.43 2.62
CA SER A 204 7.50 -1.43 3.64
C SER A 204 6.19 -0.67 3.41
N TRP A 205 5.46 -0.96 2.36
CA TRP A 205 4.21 -0.28 2.04
C TRP A 205 3.07 -0.76 2.95
N TRP A 206 2.93 -0.07 4.07
CA TRP A 206 2.03 -0.45 5.16
C TRP A 206 0.56 -0.62 4.74
N GLY A 207 0.03 0.19 3.80
CA GLY A 207 -1.34 0.06 3.33
C GLY A 207 -1.62 -1.29 2.65
N ASN A 208 -0.65 -1.83 1.90
CA ASN A 208 -0.77 -3.16 1.31
C ASN A 208 -0.65 -4.26 2.36
N ILE A 209 0.13 -4.05 3.42
CA ILE A 209 0.23 -4.97 4.54
C ILE A 209 -1.13 -5.10 5.24
N ASP A 210 -1.75 -3.98 5.61
CA ASP A 210 -3.04 -3.97 6.31
C ASP A 210 -4.17 -4.59 5.47
N GLU A 211 -4.20 -4.31 4.16
CA GLU A 211 -5.19 -4.92 3.25
C GLU A 211 -4.92 -6.42 3.03
N MET A 212 -3.65 -6.85 2.94
CA MET A 212 -3.29 -8.27 2.86
C MET A 212 -3.71 -9.03 4.12
N GLU A 213 -3.50 -8.44 5.30
CA GLU A 213 -4.00 -9.02 6.57
C GLU A 213 -5.50 -9.25 6.49
N SER A 214 -6.26 -8.24 6.06
CA SER A 214 -7.72 -8.34 5.93
C SER A 214 -8.15 -9.45 4.96
N VAL A 215 -7.46 -9.60 3.83
CA VAL A 215 -7.72 -10.66 2.85
C VAL A 215 -7.49 -12.05 3.46
N VAL A 216 -6.35 -12.26 4.12
CA VAL A 216 -5.99 -13.55 4.73
C VAL A 216 -6.96 -13.90 5.86
N MET A 217 -7.32 -12.93 6.70
CA MET A 217 -8.30 -13.13 7.76
C MET A 217 -9.67 -13.55 7.20
N MET A 218 -10.14 -12.86 6.17
CA MET A 218 -11.43 -13.19 5.55
C MET A 218 -11.41 -14.57 4.86
N MET A 219 -10.31 -14.92 4.20
CA MET A 219 -10.15 -16.27 3.62
C MET A 219 -10.26 -17.36 4.69
N HIS A 220 -9.62 -17.14 5.83
CA HIS A 220 -9.70 -18.05 6.97
C HIS A 220 -11.13 -18.15 7.52
N ASP A 221 -11.83 -17.03 7.68
CA ASP A 221 -13.20 -17.01 8.22
C ASP A 221 -14.21 -17.69 7.29
N LEU A 222 -14.01 -17.58 5.97
CA LEU A 222 -14.90 -18.19 4.98
C LEU A 222 -14.55 -19.66 4.65
N SER A 223 -13.31 -20.07 4.87
CA SER A 223 -12.89 -21.46 4.68
C SER A 223 -12.77 -22.15 6.03
N LEU A 224 -13.50 -23.25 6.19
CA LEU A 224 -13.38 -24.11 7.38
C LEU A 224 -12.03 -24.84 7.45
N ASN A 225 -11.29 -24.87 6.34
CA ASN A 225 -9.99 -25.49 6.24
C ASN A 225 -9.03 -24.55 5.49
N TRP A 226 -7.80 -24.50 5.95
CA TRP A 226 -6.69 -23.88 5.25
C TRP A 226 -6.48 -24.61 3.91
N ASP A 227 -6.69 -23.95 2.77
CA ASP A 227 -6.82 -24.62 1.48
C ASP A 227 -5.60 -24.46 0.55
N GLY A 228 -4.41 -24.34 1.11
CA GLY A 228 -3.21 -24.19 0.31
C GLY A 228 -1.92 -24.41 1.11
N ASP A 229 -0.81 -24.34 0.41
CA ASP A 229 0.48 -24.29 1.05
C ASP A 229 0.59 -22.98 1.85
N ILE A 230 1.09 -23.09 3.08
CA ILE A 230 1.36 -21.92 3.93
C ILE A 230 2.56 -21.21 3.34
N ASP A 231 2.46 -19.91 3.18
CA ASP A 231 3.56 -19.06 2.70
C ASP A 231 3.90 -17.92 3.68
N LEU A 232 4.86 -17.09 3.31
CA LEU A 232 5.31 -15.98 4.14
C LEU A 232 4.18 -15.01 4.49
N TYR A 233 3.22 -14.80 3.59
CA TYR A 233 2.12 -13.86 3.77
C TYR A 233 1.05 -14.38 4.72
N ASP A 234 1.01 -15.67 4.98
CA ASP A 234 0.17 -16.26 6.02
C ASP A 234 0.61 -15.85 7.43
N LEU A 235 1.80 -15.22 7.56
CA LEU A 235 2.21 -14.56 8.80
C LEU A 235 1.25 -13.46 9.26
N PHE A 236 0.49 -12.85 8.36
CA PHE A 236 -0.55 -11.89 8.74
C PHE A 236 -1.59 -12.54 9.63
N TRP A 237 -2.08 -13.70 9.22
CA TRP A 237 -3.01 -14.48 10.05
C TRP A 237 -2.34 -15.02 11.32
N LEU A 238 -1.11 -15.50 11.22
CA LEU A 238 -0.36 -15.99 12.37
C LEU A 238 -0.09 -14.89 13.39
N SER A 239 0.19 -13.67 12.97
CA SER A 239 0.43 -12.52 13.86
C SER A 239 -0.79 -12.24 14.73
N VAL A 240 -2.00 -12.27 14.13
CA VAL A 240 -3.26 -12.05 14.86
C VAL A 240 -3.54 -13.17 15.84
N ASN A 241 -3.27 -14.43 15.46
CA ASN A 241 -3.53 -15.61 16.29
C ASN A 241 -2.36 -15.99 17.20
N LYS A 242 -1.26 -15.22 17.19
CA LYS A 242 -0.07 -15.42 18.04
C LYS A 242 0.58 -16.79 17.87
N ASN A 243 0.60 -17.29 16.65
CA ASN A 243 1.16 -18.60 16.31
C ASN A 243 2.64 -18.51 15.94
N THR A 244 3.28 -19.68 15.86
CA THR A 244 4.65 -19.85 15.41
C THR A 244 4.67 -20.54 14.07
N MET A 245 5.42 -20.01 13.12
CA MET A 245 5.67 -20.64 11.83
C MET A 245 7.13 -21.03 11.69
N SER A 246 7.40 -22.19 11.12
CA SER A 246 8.74 -22.56 10.69
C SER A 246 8.76 -22.93 9.21
N PHE A 247 9.92 -22.74 8.58
CA PHE A 247 10.19 -23.06 7.18
C PHE A 247 11.64 -23.42 6.97
N ARG A 248 12.00 -23.91 5.77
CA ARG A 248 13.39 -24.14 5.37
C ARG A 248 13.81 -23.19 4.25
N TYR A 249 15.07 -22.77 4.32
CA TYR A 249 15.76 -22.06 3.25
C TYR A 249 17.16 -22.62 3.11
N ASN A 250 17.54 -23.06 1.90
CA ASN A 250 18.80 -23.75 1.63
C ASN A 250 19.08 -24.92 2.62
N GLY A 251 18.02 -25.69 2.95
CA GLY A 251 18.09 -26.83 3.87
C GLY A 251 18.16 -26.48 5.37
N VAL A 252 18.31 -25.21 5.72
CA VAL A 252 18.33 -24.73 7.12
C VAL A 252 16.92 -24.37 7.56
N ARG A 253 16.52 -24.82 8.77
CA ARG A 253 15.23 -24.48 9.36
C ARG A 253 15.29 -23.12 10.06
N PHE A 254 14.29 -22.31 9.82
CA PHE A 254 14.05 -21.02 10.46
C PHE A 254 12.68 -21.03 11.13
N THR A 255 12.55 -20.22 12.19
CA THR A 255 11.30 -20.10 12.93
C THR A 255 10.98 -18.61 13.12
N VAL A 256 9.74 -18.25 12.82
CA VAL A 256 9.14 -16.95 13.09
C VAL A 256 8.12 -17.13 14.20
N GLU A 257 8.29 -16.41 15.29
CA GLU A 257 7.38 -16.46 16.44
C GLU A 257 6.65 -15.13 16.55
N CYS A 258 5.32 -15.19 16.52
CA CYS A 258 4.46 -14.03 16.77
C CYS A 258 4.04 -14.08 18.25
N LEU A 259 4.49 -13.10 19.04
CA LEU A 259 4.35 -13.09 20.49
C LEU A 259 3.60 -11.83 20.94
N GLU A 260 2.88 -11.94 22.04
CA GLU A 260 2.22 -10.78 22.67
C GLU A 260 3.17 -10.09 23.64
N GLU A 261 3.35 -8.79 23.47
CA GLU A 261 4.06 -7.92 24.42
C GLU A 261 3.13 -6.76 24.82
N GLY A 262 2.48 -6.89 25.96
CA GLY A 262 1.48 -5.95 26.41
C GLY A 262 0.23 -5.96 25.52
N ARG A 263 0.03 -4.91 24.71
CA ARG A 263 -1.08 -4.78 23.74
C ARG A 263 -0.64 -4.96 22.30
N ASN A 264 0.65 -5.22 22.07
CA ASN A 264 1.23 -5.29 20.75
C ASN A 264 1.61 -6.74 20.40
N ILE A 265 1.56 -7.06 19.13
CA ILE A 265 2.18 -8.27 18.58
C ILE A 265 3.61 -7.91 18.17
N VAL A 266 4.57 -8.67 18.66
CA VAL A 266 5.98 -8.57 18.29
C VAL A 266 6.44 -9.85 17.63
N ILE A 267 7.42 -9.74 16.73
CA ILE A 267 7.92 -10.88 15.98
C ILE A 267 9.36 -11.16 16.41
N ARG A 268 9.64 -12.43 16.73
CA ARG A 268 10.99 -12.92 16.97
C ARG A 268 11.44 -13.80 15.81
N PHE A 269 12.59 -13.44 15.20
CA PHE A 269 13.19 -14.17 14.09
C PHE A 269 14.72 -14.05 14.13
N ASN A 270 15.44 -15.16 13.99
CA ASN A 270 16.90 -15.18 14.02
C ASN A 270 17.53 -14.44 15.21
N ASN A 271 16.99 -14.64 16.41
CA ASN A 271 17.39 -13.94 17.65
C ASN A 271 17.27 -12.42 17.61
N LYS A 272 16.46 -11.89 16.68
CA LYS A 272 16.12 -10.48 16.61
C LYS A 272 14.64 -10.29 16.87
N TRP A 273 14.33 -9.13 17.44
CA TRP A 273 12.95 -8.70 17.69
C TRP A 273 12.55 -7.64 16.69
N TYR A 274 11.34 -7.76 16.19
CA TYR A 274 10.71 -6.80 15.30
C TYR A 274 9.43 -6.34 15.97
N ARG A 275 9.22 -5.04 16.01
CA ARG A 275 8.10 -4.41 16.70
C ARG A 275 6.73 -4.83 16.15
N ASP A 276 6.66 -5.13 14.88
CA ASP A 276 5.46 -5.43 14.10
C ASP A 276 5.84 -6.11 12.78
N LEU A 277 4.83 -6.53 12.00
CA LEU A 277 5.03 -7.13 10.68
C LEU A 277 5.71 -6.19 9.70
N HIS A 278 5.44 -4.88 9.75
CA HIS A 278 6.09 -3.90 8.89
C HIS A 278 7.60 -3.91 9.08
N SER A 279 8.04 -3.81 10.34
CA SER A 279 9.48 -3.83 10.66
C SER A 279 10.12 -5.19 10.38
N PHE A 280 9.34 -6.28 10.41
CA PHE A 280 9.82 -7.60 10.02
C PHE A 280 10.06 -7.67 8.51
N PHE A 281 9.07 -7.34 7.68
CA PHE A 281 9.21 -7.37 6.22
C PHE A 281 10.29 -6.40 5.71
N GLU A 282 10.40 -5.22 6.30
CA GLU A 282 11.43 -4.23 5.95
C GLU A 282 12.86 -4.70 6.28
N LYS A 283 13.04 -5.39 7.42
CA LYS A 283 14.38 -5.57 8.02
C LYS A 283 14.85 -7.01 8.12
N ALA A 284 13.95 -8.00 8.02
CA ALA A 284 14.33 -9.40 8.15
C ALA A 284 15.11 -9.89 6.94
N LYS A 285 16.26 -10.53 7.21
CA LYS A 285 17.14 -11.07 6.17
C LYS A 285 17.66 -12.44 6.56
N ILE A 286 17.87 -13.29 5.54
CA ILE A 286 18.58 -14.56 5.64
C ILE A 286 19.78 -14.50 4.69
N GLY A 287 20.98 -14.67 5.20
CA GLY A 287 22.20 -14.62 4.38
C GLY A 287 22.40 -13.26 3.66
N GLY A 288 21.88 -12.16 4.24
CA GLY A 288 21.96 -10.82 3.67
C GLY A 288 20.83 -10.47 2.69
N ARG A 289 20.05 -11.45 2.23
CA ARG A 289 18.90 -11.24 1.34
C ARG A 289 17.62 -10.95 2.15
N PRO A 290 16.80 -9.95 1.76
CA PRO A 290 15.50 -9.71 2.39
C PRO A 290 14.62 -10.96 2.35
N ILE A 291 13.84 -11.21 3.41
CA ILE A 291 12.95 -12.37 3.45
C ILE A 291 11.88 -12.29 2.36
N THR A 292 11.42 -11.10 2.04
CA THR A 292 10.46 -10.83 0.97
C THR A 292 11.01 -11.07 -0.44
N ALA A 293 12.33 -11.08 -0.61
CA ALA A 293 12.98 -11.37 -1.90
C ALA A 293 13.32 -12.86 -2.10
N ILE A 294 13.07 -13.69 -1.09
CA ILE A 294 13.39 -15.13 -1.13
C ILE A 294 12.19 -16.02 -0.78
N TYR A 295 11.00 -15.45 -0.63
CA TYR A 295 9.83 -16.20 -0.14
C TYR A 295 9.44 -17.38 -1.04
N GLU A 296 9.64 -17.28 -2.36
CA GLU A 296 9.40 -18.37 -3.31
C GLU A 296 10.43 -19.52 -3.19
N GLU A 297 11.57 -19.26 -2.54
CA GLU A 297 12.62 -20.24 -2.30
C GLU A 297 12.44 -20.95 -0.94
N LEU A 298 11.44 -20.55 -0.16
CA LEU A 298 11.14 -21.15 1.14
C LEU A 298 10.34 -22.43 0.96
N THR A 299 10.61 -23.44 1.78
CA THR A 299 9.96 -24.76 1.70
C THR A 299 9.63 -25.30 3.09
N ASP A 300 8.90 -26.41 3.15
CA ASP A 300 8.62 -27.17 4.37
C ASP A 300 8.03 -26.30 5.50
N TYR A 301 6.96 -25.60 5.17
CA TYR A 301 6.23 -24.76 6.13
C TYR A 301 5.50 -25.61 7.16
N GLU A 302 5.60 -25.22 8.43
CA GLU A 302 4.86 -25.81 9.55
C GLU A 302 4.39 -24.70 10.50
N VAL A 303 3.15 -24.78 10.94
CA VAL A 303 2.54 -23.89 11.95
C VAL A 303 2.33 -24.68 13.24
N ALA A 304 2.70 -24.07 14.39
CA ALA A 304 2.57 -24.68 15.73
C ALA A 304 1.83 -23.73 16.69
#